data_6a7c8d54925a62288555f3bb95ad0a4e
#
_entry.id   6a7c8d54925a62288555f3bb95ad0a4e
#
_cell.length_a   1.000
_cell.length_b   1.000
_cell.length_c   1.000
_cell.angle_alpha   90.00
_cell.angle_beta   90.00
_cell.angle_gamma   90.00
#
_symmetry.space_group_name_H-M   'P 1'
#
loop_
_entity.id
_entity.type
_entity.pdbx_description
1 polymer ?
#
loop_
_entity_poly.entity_id
_entity_poly.type
_entity_poly.pdbx_seq_one_letter_code
_entity_poly.pdbx_strand_id
1 'polypeptide(L)'
;MLGELTERHQTGAMLFWRPDELVMLLGYMPLWGLSFLLYTPDDRMVLYVPELEPEDILPAGPDIVKYPWGLLNGGDPWEDLFGKMRMQITVSGFSGSPLAFIRSVGGTAPCRMTAEQPPLPADLVSRLENLVPAGFKDIAADLLCLYQYKTEQDISAIKLAHRVTAEAVKTFYASVREGVAETEVAAAIEATVQNMTGINGIGFARAWPMVQSGKNACFGGRYNRSSSKKLMTGELVMVELGVCVNGYWADITRTASVGRVSDQQEKIFYTVREAQRAALSLMRPGAAMSAVDDAARKHISVAGWGHLFNHALGHQTGFRYHDPGPVLSPGSAGILKEGMLLTVEPGIYGPEVGAGVRIEDNVLITKNGYELLSDYPAGGLTGNDNK
;
A
#
# COMPACT_ATOMS: atom_id res chain seq x y z
N MET A 1 15.81 -13.72 -11.84
CA MET A 1 14.95 -12.54 -12.09
C MET A 1 15.75 -11.25 -12.21
N LEU A 2 16.44 -10.72 -11.18
CA LEU A 2 17.26 -9.50 -11.34
C LEU A 2 18.39 -9.73 -12.36
N GLY A 3 19.07 -10.88 -12.36
CA GLY A 3 20.08 -11.25 -13.35
C GLY A 3 19.54 -11.23 -14.79
N GLU A 4 18.36 -11.75 -15.04
CA GLU A 4 17.72 -11.69 -16.36
C GLU A 4 17.42 -10.25 -16.80
N LEU A 5 17.10 -9.36 -15.86
CA LEU A 5 16.89 -7.93 -16.16
C LEU A 5 18.22 -7.23 -16.48
N THR A 6 19.31 -7.54 -15.75
CA THR A 6 20.64 -6.99 -16.07
C THR A 6 21.11 -7.42 -17.45
N GLU A 7 20.93 -8.68 -17.82
CA GLU A 7 21.25 -9.21 -19.16
C GLU A 7 20.40 -8.55 -20.25
N ARG A 8 19.08 -8.53 -20.07
CA ARG A 8 18.13 -7.93 -21.03
C ARG A 8 18.44 -6.46 -21.31
N HIS A 9 18.74 -5.71 -20.27
CA HIS A 9 19.02 -4.29 -20.35
C HIS A 9 20.49 -3.96 -20.58
N GLN A 10 21.37 -4.95 -20.57
CA GLN A 10 22.83 -4.77 -20.70
C GLN A 10 23.37 -3.75 -19.69
N THR A 11 22.97 -3.89 -18.42
CA THR A 11 23.37 -3.01 -17.33
C THR A 11 24.44 -3.66 -16.47
N GLY A 12 25.35 -2.84 -15.92
CA GLY A 12 26.43 -3.31 -15.05
C GLY A 12 26.05 -3.41 -13.58
N ALA A 13 24.95 -2.78 -13.18
CA ALA A 13 24.39 -2.87 -11.83
C ALA A 13 22.98 -2.34 -11.82
N MET A 14 22.21 -2.74 -10.81
CA MET A 14 20.91 -2.15 -10.48
C MET A 14 20.98 -1.51 -9.10
N LEU A 15 20.35 -0.36 -8.95
CA LEU A 15 20.26 0.36 -7.69
C LEU A 15 18.80 0.51 -7.26
N PHE A 16 18.54 0.11 -6.03
CA PHE A 16 17.23 0.25 -5.38
C PHE A 16 17.40 1.13 -4.14
N TRP A 17 16.51 2.09 -3.95
CA TRP A 17 16.64 3.09 -2.90
C TRP A 17 15.32 3.44 -2.22
N ARG A 18 14.20 3.05 -2.80
CA ARG A 18 12.89 3.31 -2.19
C ARG A 18 12.58 2.25 -1.14
N PRO A 19 11.96 2.63 -0.01
CA PRO A 19 11.64 1.67 1.04
C PRO A 19 10.80 0.49 0.55
N ASP A 20 9.83 0.74 -0.32
CA ASP A 20 8.99 -0.28 -0.93
C ASP A 20 9.79 -1.27 -1.81
N GLU A 21 10.83 -0.81 -2.50
CA GLU A 21 11.75 -1.68 -3.24
C GLU A 21 12.56 -2.57 -2.29
N LEU A 22 13.06 -1.99 -1.20
CA LEU A 22 13.84 -2.72 -0.20
C LEU A 22 12.97 -3.72 0.57
N VAL A 23 11.71 -3.38 0.85
CA VAL A 23 10.74 -4.32 1.42
C VAL A 23 10.45 -5.47 0.43
N MET A 24 10.18 -5.16 -0.84
CA MET A 24 9.90 -6.17 -1.87
C MET A 24 11.07 -7.13 -2.09
N LEU A 25 12.31 -6.63 -2.10
CA LEU A 25 13.49 -7.43 -2.42
C LEU A 25 14.10 -8.14 -1.22
N LEU A 26 14.01 -7.55 -0.03
CA LEU A 26 14.74 -8.00 1.15
C LEU A 26 13.85 -8.21 2.39
N GLY A 27 12.58 -7.82 2.35
CA GLY A 27 11.73 -7.74 3.54
C GLY A 27 12.23 -6.70 4.56
N TYR A 28 13.01 -5.71 4.10
CA TYR A 28 13.69 -4.73 4.95
C TYR A 28 13.06 -3.35 4.82
N MET A 29 12.55 -2.83 5.93
CA MET A 29 12.03 -1.47 6.05
C MET A 29 13.08 -0.58 6.73
N PRO A 30 13.69 0.39 6.00
CA PRO A 30 14.65 1.34 6.59
C PRO A 30 13.99 2.23 7.65
N LEU A 31 14.67 2.48 8.76
CA LEU A 31 14.23 3.38 9.82
C LEU A 31 14.95 4.73 9.80
N TRP A 32 16.22 4.77 9.39
CA TRP A 32 17.03 5.95 9.34
C TRP A 32 17.43 6.34 7.92
N GLY A 33 17.09 7.53 7.48
CA GLY A 33 17.56 8.12 6.22
C GLY A 33 17.32 7.24 5.00
N LEU A 34 18.25 7.33 4.04
CA LEU A 34 18.19 6.57 2.80
C LEU A 34 19.08 5.34 2.88
N SER A 35 18.52 4.19 2.56
CA SER A 35 19.28 2.96 2.32
C SER A 35 19.29 2.63 0.84
N PHE A 36 20.38 2.04 0.36
CA PHE A 36 20.56 1.72 -1.08
C PHE A 36 21.00 0.27 -1.23
N LEU A 37 20.29 -0.49 -2.03
CA LEU A 37 20.68 -1.83 -2.43
C LEU A 37 21.32 -1.76 -3.84
N LEU A 38 22.57 -2.17 -3.93
CA LEU A 38 23.25 -2.36 -5.19
C LEU A 38 23.27 -3.86 -5.51
N TYR A 39 22.74 -4.23 -6.68
CA TYR A 39 22.79 -5.57 -7.23
C TYR A 39 23.72 -5.59 -8.45
N THR A 40 24.61 -6.57 -8.55
CA THR A 40 25.51 -6.75 -9.69
C THR A 40 25.26 -8.09 -10.40
N PRO A 41 25.57 -8.21 -11.71
CA PRO A 41 25.25 -9.40 -12.51
C PRO A 41 25.93 -10.71 -12.06
N ASP A 42 26.93 -10.64 -11.20
CA ASP A 42 27.52 -11.79 -10.50
C ASP A 42 26.68 -12.26 -9.29
N ASP A 43 25.43 -11.82 -9.21
CA ASP A 43 24.44 -12.16 -8.20
C ASP A 43 24.76 -11.63 -6.80
N ARG A 44 25.66 -10.64 -6.72
CA ARG A 44 26.05 -10.01 -5.48
C ARG A 44 25.10 -8.87 -5.11
N MET A 45 24.73 -8.82 -3.86
CA MET A 45 23.93 -7.76 -3.25
C MET A 45 24.72 -7.04 -2.17
N VAL A 46 24.78 -5.71 -2.24
CA VAL A 46 25.40 -4.86 -1.22
C VAL A 46 24.38 -3.82 -0.76
N LEU A 47 24.05 -3.85 0.52
CA LEU A 47 23.11 -2.90 1.14
C LEU A 47 23.88 -1.82 1.89
N TYR A 48 23.79 -0.59 1.39
CA TYR A 48 24.37 0.59 2.03
C TYR A 48 23.33 1.20 2.96
N VAL A 49 23.67 1.32 4.24
CA VAL A 49 22.79 1.84 5.28
C VAL A 49 23.48 2.96 6.08
N PRO A 50 22.72 3.93 6.63
CA PRO A 50 23.28 4.88 7.59
C PRO A 50 23.92 4.14 8.77
N GLU A 51 24.99 4.67 9.34
CA GLU A 51 25.66 4.07 10.51
C GLU A 51 24.76 3.97 11.76
N LEU A 52 23.69 4.79 11.82
CA LEU A 52 22.67 4.77 12.88
C LEU A 52 21.55 3.72 12.64
N GLU A 53 21.55 3.04 11.52
CA GLU A 53 20.54 2.00 11.27
C GLU A 53 20.71 0.86 12.29
N PRO A 54 19.63 0.44 12.99
CA PRO A 54 19.68 -0.63 13.97
C PRO A 54 20.12 -1.97 13.34
N GLU A 55 21.01 -2.69 14.03
CA GLU A 55 21.56 -3.95 13.49
C GLU A 55 20.55 -5.10 13.47
N ASP A 56 19.61 -5.11 14.42
CA ASP A 56 18.61 -6.13 14.61
C ASP A 56 17.51 -6.16 13.53
N ILE A 57 17.42 -5.09 12.72
CA ILE A 57 16.48 -5.04 11.59
C ILE A 57 17.14 -5.30 10.23
N LEU A 58 18.46 -5.40 10.18
CA LEU A 58 19.18 -5.60 8.92
C LEU A 58 18.86 -6.98 8.33
N PRO A 59 18.61 -7.07 7.01
CA PRO A 59 18.25 -8.32 6.38
C PRO A 59 19.46 -9.26 6.27
N ALA A 60 19.22 -10.55 6.33
CA ALA A 60 20.22 -11.55 5.96
C ALA A 60 20.36 -11.62 4.43
N GLY A 61 21.55 -11.88 3.95
CA GLY A 61 21.83 -12.10 2.53
C GLY A 61 22.76 -11.04 1.89
N PRO A 62 22.43 -9.75 1.88
CA PRO A 62 23.33 -8.73 1.34
C PRO A 62 24.57 -8.52 2.22
N ASP A 63 25.68 -8.13 1.58
CA ASP A 63 26.80 -7.52 2.30
C ASP A 63 26.36 -6.15 2.83
N ILE A 64 26.51 -5.88 4.13
CA ILE A 64 26.12 -4.62 4.76
C ILE A 64 27.29 -3.65 4.77
N VAL A 65 27.10 -2.46 4.21
CA VAL A 65 28.09 -1.37 4.19
C VAL A 65 27.49 -0.13 4.86
N LYS A 66 28.03 0.25 6.01
CA LYS A 66 27.60 1.46 6.72
C LYS A 66 28.25 2.69 6.11
N TYR A 67 27.51 3.81 6.05
CA TYR A 67 28.02 5.12 5.65
C TYR A 67 27.71 6.16 6.73
N PRO A 68 28.54 7.23 6.88
CA PRO A 68 28.32 8.23 7.89
C PRO A 68 26.96 8.90 7.78
N TRP A 69 26.27 9.11 8.90
CA TRP A 69 25.01 9.83 8.95
C TRP A 69 25.22 11.25 9.47
N GLY A 70 24.85 12.21 8.63
CA GLY A 70 24.92 13.62 8.98
C GLY A 70 26.34 14.20 8.99
N LEU A 71 26.44 15.45 9.47
CA LEU A 71 27.67 16.24 9.43
C LEU A 71 28.52 16.10 10.73
N LEU A 72 28.30 15.07 11.53
CA LEU A 72 28.98 14.92 12.83
C LEU A 72 30.49 14.89 12.70
N ASN A 73 31.04 14.43 11.59
CA ASN A 73 32.46 14.35 11.30
C ASN A 73 32.96 15.39 10.28
N GLY A 74 32.11 16.35 9.90
CA GLY A 74 32.46 17.45 8.98
C GLY A 74 32.66 17.06 7.52
N GLY A 75 32.37 15.81 7.13
CA GLY A 75 32.44 15.32 5.76
C GLY A 75 31.07 15.32 5.05
N ASP A 76 31.07 15.23 3.72
CA ASP A 76 29.85 14.98 2.94
C ASP A 76 29.53 13.47 2.95
N PRO A 77 28.46 13.02 3.63
CA PRO A 77 28.10 11.61 3.72
C PRO A 77 27.80 11.00 2.33
N TRP A 78 27.35 11.82 1.39
CA TRP A 78 27.09 11.37 0.02
C TRP A 78 28.38 11.06 -0.75
N GLU A 79 29.45 11.83 -0.54
CA GLU A 79 30.75 11.54 -1.16
C GLU A 79 31.33 10.21 -0.67
N ASP A 80 31.22 9.91 0.64
CA ASP A 80 31.65 8.62 1.20
C ASP A 80 30.82 7.49 0.62
N LEU A 81 29.47 7.61 0.63
CA LEU A 81 28.55 6.61 0.10
C LEU A 81 28.83 6.33 -1.38
N PHE A 82 28.85 7.37 -2.22
CA PHE A 82 29.08 7.18 -3.66
C PHE A 82 30.49 6.71 -3.97
N GLY A 83 31.47 7.07 -3.16
CA GLY A 83 32.82 6.53 -3.23
C GLY A 83 32.84 5.02 -3.00
N LYS A 84 32.17 4.53 -1.98
CA LYS A 84 32.01 3.09 -1.68
C LYS A 84 31.27 2.36 -2.80
N MET A 85 30.18 2.95 -3.33
CA MET A 85 29.43 2.37 -4.46
C MET A 85 30.30 2.25 -5.73
N ARG A 86 31.02 3.32 -6.11
CA ARG A 86 31.93 3.30 -7.27
C ARG A 86 33.00 2.24 -7.12
N MET A 87 33.60 2.12 -5.95
CA MET A 87 34.60 1.10 -5.66
C MET A 87 34.01 -0.31 -5.85
N GLN A 88 32.82 -0.56 -5.31
CA GLN A 88 32.14 -1.85 -5.45
C GLN A 88 31.88 -2.21 -6.91
N ILE A 89 31.30 -1.27 -7.68
CA ILE A 89 31.03 -1.47 -9.11
C ILE A 89 32.31 -1.75 -9.89
N THR A 90 33.39 -1.04 -9.54
CA THR A 90 34.70 -1.24 -10.18
C THR A 90 35.29 -2.61 -9.87
N VAL A 91 35.25 -3.03 -8.60
CA VAL A 91 35.77 -4.35 -8.19
C VAL A 91 34.94 -5.49 -8.81
N SER A 92 33.66 -5.30 -9.02
CA SER A 92 32.79 -6.26 -9.71
C SER A 92 32.99 -6.29 -11.23
N GLY A 93 33.83 -5.39 -11.80
CA GLY A 93 34.17 -5.38 -13.24
C GLY A 93 33.12 -4.72 -14.14
N PHE A 94 32.13 -4.03 -13.61
CA PHE A 94 31.00 -3.48 -14.36
C PHE A 94 31.03 -1.95 -14.56
N SER A 95 32.13 -1.29 -14.25
CA SER A 95 32.25 0.18 -14.34
C SER A 95 32.04 0.76 -15.74
N GLY A 96 32.23 -0.06 -16.79
CA GLY A 96 32.01 0.31 -18.20
C GLY A 96 30.56 0.14 -18.69
N SER A 97 29.66 -0.34 -17.85
CA SER A 97 28.27 -0.58 -18.20
C SER A 97 27.32 0.40 -17.45
N PRO A 98 26.15 0.75 -18.01
CA PRO A 98 25.23 1.69 -17.36
C PRO A 98 24.65 1.11 -16.07
N LEU A 99 24.38 2.01 -15.11
CA LEU A 99 23.61 1.71 -13.90
C LEU A 99 22.12 1.72 -14.22
N ALA A 100 21.36 0.78 -13.68
CA ALA A 100 19.90 0.76 -13.81
C ALA A 100 19.21 1.10 -12.50
N PHE A 101 18.17 1.93 -12.56
CA PHE A 101 17.25 2.19 -11.44
C PHE A 101 15.91 2.77 -11.92
N ILE A 102 14.94 2.86 -11.03
CA ILE A 102 13.68 3.55 -11.31
C ILE A 102 13.87 5.04 -11.04
N ARG A 103 13.83 5.84 -12.09
CA ARG A 103 13.90 7.30 -11.98
C ARG A 103 12.56 7.92 -11.59
N SER A 104 11.47 7.43 -12.16
CA SER A 104 10.14 7.95 -11.90
C SER A 104 9.50 7.23 -10.71
N VAL A 105 8.75 7.97 -9.89
CA VAL A 105 8.02 7.37 -8.77
C VAL A 105 6.67 6.78 -9.18
N GLY A 106 6.25 6.97 -10.44
CA GLY A 106 4.91 6.58 -10.91
C GLY A 106 3.81 7.42 -10.25
N GLY A 107 2.55 7.03 -10.45
CA GLY A 107 1.42 7.60 -9.74
C GLY A 107 1.34 7.02 -8.33
N THR A 108 2.06 7.60 -7.40
CA THR A 108 2.00 7.22 -5.98
C THR A 108 0.99 8.09 -5.24
N ALA A 109 0.32 7.52 -4.25
CA ALA A 109 -0.41 8.31 -3.27
C ALA A 109 0.53 9.32 -2.58
N PRO A 110 0.04 10.47 -2.14
CA PRO A 110 0.87 11.44 -1.43
C PRO A 110 1.57 10.78 -0.24
N CYS A 111 2.86 11.02 -0.10
CA CYS A 111 3.65 10.49 0.98
C CYS A 111 3.21 11.09 2.32
N ARG A 112 2.47 10.32 3.12
CA ARG A 112 2.01 10.70 4.46
C ARG A 112 2.49 9.76 5.54
N MET A 113 3.01 8.63 5.12
CA MET A 113 3.53 7.58 5.99
C MET A 113 5.03 7.43 5.74
N THR A 114 5.77 7.04 6.75
CA THR A 114 7.22 6.82 6.67
C THR A 114 7.63 5.79 5.62
N ALA A 115 6.71 4.90 5.22
CA ALA A 115 6.96 3.88 4.21
C ALA A 115 6.85 4.40 2.76
N GLU A 116 6.28 5.59 2.55
CA GLU A 116 6.15 6.20 1.22
C GLU A 116 7.05 7.43 1.15
N GLN A 117 8.20 7.30 0.52
CA GLN A 117 9.16 8.39 0.41
C GLN A 117 8.80 9.38 -0.70
N PRO A 118 9.10 10.69 -0.49
CA PRO A 118 9.09 11.66 -1.57
C PRO A 118 10.15 11.32 -2.64
N PRO A 119 10.01 11.86 -3.86
CA PRO A 119 11.06 11.75 -4.87
C PRO A 119 12.40 12.24 -4.35
N LEU A 120 13.48 11.60 -4.80
CA LEU A 120 14.83 12.07 -4.48
C LEU A 120 15.04 13.50 -4.97
N PRO A 121 15.78 14.33 -4.23
CA PRO A 121 16.22 15.63 -4.70
C PRO A 121 16.97 15.53 -6.03
N ALA A 122 16.79 16.52 -6.89
CA ALA A 122 17.35 16.49 -8.24
C ALA A 122 18.90 16.40 -8.28
N ASP A 123 19.57 17.00 -7.33
CA ASP A 123 21.03 16.90 -7.17
C ASP A 123 21.49 15.49 -6.82
N LEU A 124 20.76 14.81 -5.96
CA LEU A 124 21.03 13.41 -5.60
C LEU A 124 20.79 12.48 -6.80
N VAL A 125 19.68 12.68 -7.54
CA VAL A 125 19.43 11.94 -8.80
C VAL A 125 20.57 12.16 -9.78
N SER A 126 21.03 13.40 -9.97
CA SER A 126 22.17 13.70 -10.85
C SER A 126 23.47 13.01 -10.43
N ARG A 127 23.73 12.93 -9.12
CA ARG A 127 24.90 12.18 -8.60
C ARG A 127 24.80 10.67 -8.88
N LEU A 128 23.59 10.09 -8.74
CA LEU A 128 23.34 8.68 -9.08
C LEU A 128 23.50 8.41 -10.59
N GLU A 129 22.96 9.28 -11.44
CA GLU A 129 23.10 9.18 -12.90
C GLU A 129 24.58 9.23 -13.36
N ASN A 130 25.42 9.95 -12.62
CA ASN A 130 26.85 10.08 -12.88
C ASN A 130 27.71 9.11 -12.03
N LEU A 131 27.12 8.11 -11.39
CA LEU A 131 27.84 7.17 -10.54
C LEU A 131 28.84 6.32 -11.35
N VAL A 132 28.50 6.00 -12.59
CA VAL A 132 29.37 5.31 -13.55
C VAL A 132 29.53 6.11 -14.85
N PRO A 133 30.69 6.02 -15.54
CA PRO A 133 30.91 6.75 -16.79
C PRO A 133 29.94 6.42 -17.93
N ALA A 134 29.41 5.20 -17.96
CA ALA A 134 28.43 4.75 -18.95
C ALA A 134 27.00 5.33 -18.70
N GLY A 135 26.81 6.11 -17.63
CA GLY A 135 25.53 6.72 -17.27
C GLY A 135 24.52 5.75 -16.70
N PHE A 136 23.25 6.07 -16.83
CA PHE A 136 22.17 5.25 -16.27
C PHE A 136 21.14 4.82 -17.32
N LYS A 137 20.34 3.80 -16.97
CA LYS A 137 19.22 3.31 -17.77
C LYS A 137 17.97 3.21 -16.89
N ASP A 138 16.88 3.83 -17.31
CA ASP A 138 15.59 3.69 -16.63
C ASP A 138 14.93 2.37 -17.06
N ILE A 139 14.70 1.49 -16.10
CA ILE A 139 14.05 0.19 -16.29
C ILE A 139 12.74 0.07 -15.50
N ALA A 140 12.10 1.22 -15.23
CA ALA A 140 10.88 1.29 -14.43
C ALA A 140 9.78 0.35 -14.94
N ALA A 141 9.60 0.25 -16.26
CA ALA A 141 8.56 -0.59 -16.85
C ALA A 141 8.68 -2.07 -16.43
N ASP A 142 9.89 -2.60 -16.40
CA ASP A 142 10.13 -4.00 -16.00
C ASP A 142 10.13 -4.17 -14.48
N LEU A 143 10.77 -3.25 -13.73
CA LEU A 143 10.80 -3.34 -12.26
C LEU A 143 9.43 -3.16 -11.62
N LEU A 144 8.58 -2.27 -12.16
CA LEU A 144 7.22 -2.08 -11.66
C LEU A 144 6.33 -3.32 -11.86
N CYS A 145 6.66 -4.20 -12.81
CA CYS A 145 5.96 -5.47 -12.96
C CYS A 145 6.18 -6.41 -11.77
N LEU A 146 7.29 -6.29 -11.03
CA LEU A 146 7.59 -7.15 -9.88
C LEU A 146 6.63 -6.91 -8.72
N TYR A 147 6.10 -5.68 -8.57
CA TYR A 147 5.12 -5.35 -7.54
C TYR A 147 3.83 -6.15 -7.65
N GLN A 148 3.51 -6.65 -8.84
CA GLN A 148 2.25 -7.34 -9.08
C GLN A 148 2.14 -8.70 -8.37
N TYR A 149 3.29 -9.32 -8.03
CA TYR A 149 3.32 -10.67 -7.50
C TYR A 149 3.95 -10.71 -6.12
N LYS A 150 3.23 -11.32 -5.16
CA LYS A 150 3.68 -11.50 -3.78
C LYS A 150 4.24 -12.92 -3.60
N THR A 151 5.41 -13.01 -3.01
CA THR A 151 6.01 -14.29 -2.59
C THR A 151 5.29 -14.82 -1.34
N GLU A 152 5.51 -16.07 -0.95
CA GLU A 152 4.97 -16.63 0.30
C GLU A 152 5.43 -15.84 1.53
N GLN A 153 6.66 -15.31 1.52
CA GLN A 153 7.19 -14.47 2.58
C GLN A 153 6.42 -13.13 2.64
N ASP A 154 6.18 -12.49 1.51
CA ASP A 154 5.40 -11.25 1.44
C ASP A 154 3.97 -11.47 1.93
N ILE A 155 3.33 -12.55 1.48
CA ILE A 155 1.97 -12.92 1.91
C ILE A 155 1.92 -13.12 3.43
N SER A 156 2.93 -13.78 4.02
CA SER A 156 3.01 -13.95 5.47
C SER A 156 3.12 -12.62 6.21
N ALA A 157 3.95 -11.69 5.71
CA ALA A 157 4.12 -10.36 6.28
C ALA A 157 2.86 -9.50 6.12
N ILE A 158 2.20 -9.56 4.95
CA ILE A 158 0.93 -8.85 4.71
C ILE A 158 -0.17 -9.41 5.63
N LYS A 159 -0.22 -10.71 5.85
CA LYS A 159 -1.14 -11.32 6.85
C LYS A 159 -0.87 -10.80 8.27
N LEU A 160 0.38 -10.49 8.63
CA LEU A 160 0.68 -9.80 9.89
C LEU A 160 0.09 -8.39 9.91
N ALA A 161 0.19 -7.61 8.82
CA ALA A 161 -0.44 -6.31 8.72
C ALA A 161 -1.97 -6.41 8.88
N HIS A 162 -2.61 -7.42 8.28
CA HIS A 162 -4.05 -7.67 8.44
C HIS A 162 -4.44 -8.06 9.88
N ARG A 163 -3.60 -8.80 10.61
CA ARG A 163 -3.87 -9.06 12.06
C ARG A 163 -3.87 -7.77 12.88
N VAL A 164 -2.95 -6.85 12.61
CA VAL A 164 -2.94 -5.52 13.26
C VAL A 164 -4.18 -4.70 12.85
N THR A 165 -4.52 -4.74 11.56
CA THR A 165 -5.70 -4.06 11.02
C THR A 165 -6.99 -4.57 11.64
N ALA A 166 -7.10 -5.86 11.94
CA ALA A 166 -8.27 -6.43 12.61
C ALA A 166 -8.52 -5.80 14.00
N GLU A 167 -7.47 -5.53 14.77
CA GLU A 167 -7.60 -4.83 16.07
C GLU A 167 -8.00 -3.35 15.89
N ALA A 168 -7.46 -2.70 14.85
CA ALA A 168 -7.86 -1.35 14.47
C ALA A 168 -9.35 -1.27 14.08
N VAL A 169 -9.86 -2.26 13.32
CA VAL A 169 -11.28 -2.36 12.95
C VAL A 169 -12.18 -2.60 14.17
N LYS A 170 -11.77 -3.43 15.12
CA LYS A 170 -12.49 -3.60 16.40
C LYS A 170 -12.59 -2.27 17.15
N THR A 171 -11.49 -1.52 17.20
CA THR A 171 -11.45 -0.18 17.83
C THR A 171 -12.35 0.80 17.10
N PHE A 172 -12.39 0.77 15.76
CA PHE A 172 -13.36 1.57 14.99
C PHE A 172 -14.79 1.32 15.44
N TYR A 173 -15.25 0.06 15.40
CA TYR A 173 -16.63 -0.26 15.80
C TYR A 173 -16.93 0.11 17.26
N ALA A 174 -16.00 -0.10 18.18
CA ALA A 174 -16.16 0.28 19.60
C ALA A 174 -16.21 1.80 19.80
N SER A 175 -15.62 2.58 18.89
CA SER A 175 -15.54 4.03 18.99
C SER A 175 -16.71 4.76 18.32
N VAL A 176 -17.45 4.10 17.42
CA VAL A 176 -18.58 4.70 16.69
C VAL A 176 -19.78 4.85 17.62
N ARG A 177 -19.94 6.05 18.19
CA ARG A 177 -21.08 6.43 19.04
C ARG A 177 -21.35 7.91 18.96
N GLU A 178 -22.59 8.30 19.28
CA GLU A 178 -23.04 9.69 19.27
C GLU A 178 -22.12 10.60 20.10
N GLY A 179 -21.83 11.80 19.59
CA GLY A 179 -21.07 12.83 20.26
C GLY A 179 -19.54 12.68 20.18
N VAL A 180 -19.00 11.53 19.72
CA VAL A 180 -17.56 11.36 19.45
C VAL A 180 -17.19 12.08 18.16
N ALA A 181 -16.02 12.73 18.08
CA ALA A 181 -15.58 13.35 16.85
C ALA A 181 -14.94 12.32 15.89
N GLU A 182 -15.02 12.58 14.57
CA GLU A 182 -14.30 11.77 13.56
C GLU A 182 -12.80 11.65 13.91
N THR A 183 -12.16 12.76 14.33
CA THR A 183 -10.76 12.76 14.78
C THR A 183 -10.51 11.97 16.06
N GLU A 184 -11.47 11.87 16.97
CA GLU A 184 -11.33 11.05 18.18
C GLU A 184 -11.38 9.56 17.85
N VAL A 185 -12.22 9.16 16.87
CA VAL A 185 -12.25 7.78 16.35
C VAL A 185 -10.93 7.46 15.66
N ALA A 186 -10.44 8.37 14.81
CA ALA A 186 -9.16 8.18 14.10
C ALA A 186 -7.99 8.03 15.08
N ALA A 187 -7.90 8.91 16.10
CA ALA A 187 -6.84 8.86 17.11
C ALA A 187 -6.87 7.55 17.93
N ALA A 188 -8.07 7.03 18.24
CA ALA A 188 -8.18 5.74 18.92
C ALA A 188 -7.65 4.57 18.08
N ILE A 189 -7.91 4.59 16.78
CA ILE A 189 -7.37 3.61 15.81
C ILE A 189 -5.85 3.70 15.74
N GLU A 190 -5.29 4.91 15.58
CA GLU A 190 -3.84 5.13 15.53
C GLU A 190 -3.16 4.64 16.82
N ALA A 191 -3.73 4.97 17.99
CA ALA A 191 -3.23 4.51 19.28
C ALA A 191 -3.23 2.98 19.38
N THR A 192 -4.29 2.30 18.92
CA THR A 192 -4.37 0.84 18.91
C THR A 192 -3.25 0.23 18.10
N VAL A 193 -3.02 0.71 16.88
CA VAL A 193 -1.95 0.20 16.00
C VAL A 193 -0.57 0.49 16.59
N GLN A 194 -0.34 1.71 17.09
CA GLN A 194 0.95 2.09 17.68
C GLN A 194 1.30 1.23 18.90
N ASN A 195 0.32 0.88 19.74
CA ASN A 195 0.52 0.06 20.93
C ASN A 195 0.90 -1.41 20.62
N MET A 196 0.75 -1.85 19.37
CA MET A 196 1.17 -3.18 18.94
C MET A 196 2.65 -3.24 18.50
N THR A 197 3.30 -2.09 18.34
CA THR A 197 4.75 -2.05 18.02
C THR A 197 5.57 -2.67 19.16
N GLY A 198 6.55 -3.49 18.81
CA GLY A 198 7.37 -4.25 19.76
C GLY A 198 6.80 -5.61 20.18
N ILE A 199 5.62 -6.00 19.66
CA ILE A 199 4.94 -7.24 20.03
C ILE A 199 4.91 -8.20 18.82
N ASN A 200 5.21 -9.49 19.05
CA ASN A 200 5.04 -10.56 18.06
C ASN A 200 5.68 -10.29 16.68
N GLY A 201 6.89 -9.72 16.64
CA GLY A 201 7.62 -9.43 15.40
C GLY A 201 7.20 -8.14 14.70
N ILE A 202 6.39 -7.29 15.35
CA ILE A 202 6.00 -5.98 14.84
C ILE A 202 7.06 -4.95 15.28
N GLY A 203 8.07 -4.72 14.46
CA GLY A 203 9.11 -3.71 14.73
C GLY A 203 8.66 -2.28 14.42
N PHE A 204 7.73 -2.15 13.46
CA PHE A 204 7.16 -0.88 13.01
C PHE A 204 5.68 -1.07 12.68
N ALA A 205 4.83 -0.19 13.21
CA ALA A 205 3.42 -0.15 12.83
C ALA A 205 2.90 1.28 12.79
N ARG A 206 2.16 1.63 11.74
CA ARG A 206 1.48 2.92 11.59
C ARG A 206 0.12 2.71 10.94
N ALA A 207 -0.86 3.50 11.38
CA ALA A 207 -2.17 3.56 10.76
C ALA A 207 -2.43 4.93 10.15
N TRP A 208 -3.21 4.93 9.09
CA TRP A 208 -3.74 6.14 8.47
C TRP A 208 -5.26 6.02 8.35
N PRO A 209 -6.00 6.28 9.45
CA PRO A 209 -7.45 6.26 9.44
C PRO A 209 -8.03 7.56 8.90
N MET A 210 -8.94 7.46 7.95
CA MET A 210 -9.70 8.56 7.37
C MET A 210 -11.17 8.36 7.69
N VAL A 211 -11.61 8.90 8.85
CA VAL A 211 -12.97 8.71 9.35
C VAL A 211 -13.87 9.84 8.86
N GLN A 212 -15.02 9.47 8.27
CA GLN A 212 -16.02 10.40 7.78
C GLN A 212 -17.42 9.94 8.10
N SER A 213 -18.30 10.89 8.42
CA SER A 213 -19.67 10.61 8.82
C SER A 213 -20.68 11.55 8.18
N GLY A 214 -21.87 11.05 7.89
CA GLY A 214 -22.95 11.82 7.32
C GLY A 214 -22.54 12.62 6.09
N LYS A 215 -22.68 13.96 6.15
CA LYS A 215 -22.35 14.85 5.03
C LYS A 215 -20.89 14.79 4.57
N ASN A 216 -19.93 14.47 5.45
CA ASN A 216 -18.53 14.33 5.07
C ASN A 216 -18.31 13.09 4.20
N ALA A 217 -19.05 12.01 4.47
CA ALA A 217 -18.99 10.78 3.71
C ALA A 217 -19.68 10.86 2.33
N CYS A 218 -20.48 11.89 2.05
CA CYS A 218 -21.15 12.06 0.77
C CYS A 218 -20.23 12.25 -0.44
N PHE A 219 -18.99 12.46 -0.23
CA PHE A 219 -18.05 12.82 -1.28
C PHE A 219 -16.96 11.80 -1.47
N GLY A 220 -17.21 10.50 -1.54
CA GLY A 220 -16.24 9.40 -1.73
C GLY A 220 -15.02 9.83 -2.54
N GLY A 221 -13.84 9.48 -2.24
CA GLY A 221 -12.63 9.86 -2.95
C GLY A 221 -12.02 11.25 -2.65
N ARG A 222 -12.67 12.12 -1.87
CA ARG A 222 -12.09 13.42 -1.47
C ARG A 222 -11.47 13.42 -0.08
N TYR A 223 -11.19 12.32 0.51
CA TYR A 223 -11.22 12.17 1.93
C TYR A 223 -10.08 11.51 2.56
N ASN A 224 -9.06 12.04 2.50
CA ASN A 224 -7.89 11.64 3.24
C ASN A 224 -7.70 12.44 4.55
N ARG A 225 -8.80 12.79 5.19
CA ARG A 225 -8.78 13.46 6.49
C ARG A 225 -10.08 13.28 7.28
N SER A 226 -9.93 13.06 8.57
CA SER A 226 -11.01 13.19 9.55
C SER A 226 -11.17 14.64 9.99
N SER A 227 -12.33 15.02 10.52
CA SER A 227 -12.63 16.36 10.99
C SER A 227 -13.09 16.36 12.45
N SER A 228 -13.26 17.55 13.04
CA SER A 228 -13.84 17.72 14.38
C SER A 228 -15.35 17.55 14.42
N LYS A 229 -15.98 17.17 13.28
CA LYS A 229 -17.41 16.88 13.24
C LYS A 229 -17.75 15.77 14.23
N LYS A 230 -18.77 16.00 15.06
CA LYS A 230 -19.32 14.99 15.97
C LYS A 230 -20.22 14.02 15.20
N LEU A 231 -20.12 12.73 15.53
CA LEU A 231 -21.02 11.69 15.05
C LEU A 231 -22.43 11.92 15.62
N MET A 232 -23.43 11.77 14.80
CA MET A 232 -24.84 11.97 15.18
C MET A 232 -25.65 10.69 14.96
N THR A 233 -26.61 10.45 15.84
CA THR A 233 -27.57 9.35 15.66
C THR A 233 -28.25 9.43 14.29
N GLY A 234 -28.32 8.31 13.58
CA GLY A 234 -28.84 8.20 12.21
C GLY A 234 -27.81 8.41 11.10
N GLU A 235 -26.55 8.64 11.43
CA GLU A 235 -25.50 8.76 10.42
C GLU A 235 -24.78 7.44 10.16
N LEU A 236 -24.39 7.23 8.91
CA LEU A 236 -23.36 6.27 8.53
C LEU A 236 -21.98 6.89 8.78
N VAL A 237 -21.06 6.05 9.26
CA VAL A 237 -19.67 6.39 9.54
C VAL A 237 -18.78 5.44 8.74
N MET A 238 -17.95 5.99 7.90
CA MET A 238 -16.99 5.25 7.08
C MET A 238 -15.59 5.51 7.59
N VAL A 239 -14.76 4.49 7.68
CA VAL A 239 -13.31 4.59 7.86
C VAL A 239 -12.63 3.96 6.66
N GLU A 240 -11.83 4.74 5.97
CA GLU A 240 -10.76 4.29 5.09
C GLU A 240 -9.51 4.11 5.94
N LEU A 241 -8.85 2.97 5.87
CA LEU A 241 -7.79 2.61 6.80
C LEU A 241 -6.63 1.90 6.10
N GLY A 242 -5.54 2.63 5.90
CA GLY A 242 -4.24 2.06 5.60
C GLY A 242 -3.50 1.68 6.88
N VAL A 243 -2.97 0.46 6.94
CA VAL A 243 -2.09 0.01 8.03
C VAL A 243 -0.80 -0.53 7.44
N CYS A 244 0.32 0.08 7.85
CA CYS A 244 1.65 -0.38 7.47
C CYS A 244 2.32 -1.09 8.65
N VAL A 245 2.77 -2.33 8.44
CA VAL A 245 3.51 -3.11 9.43
C VAL A 245 4.80 -3.61 8.80
N ASN A 246 5.94 -3.23 9.36
CA ASN A 246 7.26 -3.59 8.84
C ASN A 246 7.44 -3.30 7.34
N GLY A 247 6.76 -2.26 6.83
CA GLY A 247 6.79 -1.86 5.43
C GLY A 247 5.73 -2.50 4.54
N TYR A 248 4.97 -3.49 5.03
CA TYR A 248 3.87 -4.12 4.28
C TYR A 248 2.52 -3.50 4.65
N TRP A 249 1.66 -3.36 3.64
CA TRP A 249 0.40 -2.63 3.75
C TRP A 249 -0.82 -3.54 3.73
N ALA A 250 -1.79 -3.15 4.56
CA ALA A 250 -3.19 -3.53 4.44
C ALA A 250 -4.01 -2.27 4.15
N ASP A 251 -4.95 -2.37 3.24
CA ASP A 251 -5.83 -1.30 2.79
C ASP A 251 -7.29 -1.77 2.87
N ILE A 252 -8.08 -1.14 3.74
CA ILE A 252 -9.46 -1.56 3.92
C ILE A 252 -10.39 -0.38 4.22
N THR A 253 -11.64 -0.51 3.79
CA THR A 253 -12.72 0.37 4.23
C THR A 253 -13.79 -0.40 4.98
N ARG A 254 -14.28 0.20 6.06
CA ARG A 254 -15.46 -0.28 6.79
C ARG A 254 -16.47 0.84 7.00
N THR A 255 -17.76 0.46 6.95
CA THR A 255 -18.87 1.37 7.23
C THR A 255 -19.69 0.85 8.42
N ALA A 256 -19.98 1.73 9.37
CA ALA A 256 -20.79 1.48 10.53
C ALA A 256 -21.95 2.50 10.60
N SER A 257 -22.87 2.36 11.56
CA SER A 257 -23.90 3.34 11.82
C SER A 257 -23.93 3.81 13.28
N VAL A 258 -24.36 5.05 13.50
CA VAL A 258 -24.67 5.56 14.84
C VAL A 258 -26.16 5.38 15.08
N GLY A 259 -26.53 4.29 15.73
CA GLY A 259 -27.92 3.93 15.91
C GLY A 259 -28.64 3.56 14.61
N ARG A 260 -29.98 3.68 14.61
CA ARG A 260 -30.78 3.34 13.41
C ARG A 260 -30.63 4.39 12.33
N VAL A 261 -30.34 3.95 11.10
CA VAL A 261 -30.26 4.77 9.90
C VAL A 261 -31.59 4.74 9.12
N SER A 262 -31.71 5.58 8.10
CA SER A 262 -32.86 5.59 7.21
C SER A 262 -32.89 4.33 6.31
N ASP A 263 -34.09 3.94 5.85
CA ASP A 263 -34.26 2.81 4.95
C ASP A 263 -33.45 2.97 3.65
N GLN A 264 -33.26 4.22 3.17
CA GLN A 264 -32.42 4.50 2.02
C GLN A 264 -30.94 4.21 2.32
N GLN A 265 -30.44 4.64 3.48
CA GLN A 265 -29.05 4.38 3.88
C GLN A 265 -28.80 2.88 4.12
N GLU A 266 -29.78 2.18 4.72
CA GLU A 266 -29.72 0.73 4.84
C GLU A 266 -29.67 0.05 3.47
N LYS A 267 -30.51 0.48 2.52
CA LYS A 267 -30.53 -0.05 1.17
C LYS A 267 -29.21 0.16 0.43
N ILE A 268 -28.58 1.34 0.51
CA ILE A 268 -27.28 1.57 -0.16
C ILE A 268 -26.19 0.73 0.49
N PHE A 269 -26.19 0.54 1.81
CA PHE A 269 -25.19 -0.32 2.49
C PHE A 269 -25.26 -1.75 1.95
N TYR A 270 -26.45 -2.34 1.91
CA TYR A 270 -26.61 -3.70 1.39
C TYR A 270 -26.32 -3.79 -0.12
N THR A 271 -26.65 -2.74 -0.89
CA THR A 271 -26.28 -2.71 -2.33
C THR A 271 -24.76 -2.73 -2.53
N VAL A 272 -24.00 -1.96 -1.76
CA VAL A 272 -22.53 -1.98 -1.82
C VAL A 272 -21.99 -3.35 -1.43
N ARG A 273 -22.51 -3.96 -0.36
CA ARG A 273 -22.11 -5.30 0.08
C ARG A 273 -22.36 -6.37 -1.00
N GLU A 274 -23.52 -6.35 -1.63
CA GLU A 274 -23.86 -7.30 -2.70
C GLU A 274 -23.06 -7.01 -3.96
N ALA A 275 -22.75 -5.76 -4.28
CA ALA A 275 -21.85 -5.39 -5.38
C ALA A 275 -20.44 -5.94 -5.17
N GLN A 276 -19.91 -5.86 -3.94
CA GLN A 276 -18.63 -6.47 -3.60
C GLN A 276 -18.66 -7.99 -3.77
N ARG A 277 -19.71 -8.66 -3.29
CA ARG A 277 -19.89 -10.11 -3.47
C ARG A 277 -19.96 -10.52 -4.93
N ALA A 278 -20.65 -9.73 -5.77
CA ALA A 278 -20.71 -9.97 -7.21
C ALA A 278 -19.31 -9.91 -7.86
N ALA A 279 -18.50 -8.91 -7.49
CA ALA A 279 -17.11 -8.80 -7.93
C ALA A 279 -16.25 -9.99 -7.44
N LEU A 280 -16.29 -10.29 -6.15
CA LEU A 280 -15.55 -11.38 -5.53
C LEU A 280 -15.81 -12.73 -6.17
N SER A 281 -17.04 -12.98 -6.63
CA SER A 281 -17.41 -14.23 -7.33
C SER A 281 -16.63 -14.48 -8.63
N LEU A 282 -16.03 -13.43 -9.21
CA LEU A 282 -15.24 -13.50 -10.43
C LEU A 282 -13.72 -13.49 -10.18
N MET A 283 -13.27 -13.28 -8.92
CA MET A 283 -11.85 -13.21 -8.58
C MET A 283 -11.19 -14.60 -8.69
N ARG A 284 -10.48 -14.82 -9.78
CA ARG A 284 -9.71 -16.05 -10.04
C ARG A 284 -8.68 -15.81 -11.14
N PRO A 285 -7.64 -16.65 -11.23
CA PRO A 285 -6.69 -16.57 -12.35
C PRO A 285 -7.40 -16.64 -13.70
N GLY A 286 -6.98 -15.80 -14.65
CA GLY A 286 -7.55 -15.71 -15.99
C GLY A 286 -8.77 -14.80 -16.14
N ALA A 287 -9.35 -14.29 -15.05
CA ALA A 287 -10.45 -13.34 -15.14
C ALA A 287 -9.97 -11.97 -15.65
N ALA A 288 -10.74 -11.34 -16.53
CA ALA A 288 -10.47 -9.97 -16.95
C ALA A 288 -10.80 -8.99 -15.82
N MET A 289 -9.88 -8.08 -15.51
CA MET A 289 -10.06 -7.09 -14.44
C MET A 289 -11.26 -6.16 -14.70
N SER A 290 -11.51 -5.82 -15.98
CA SER A 290 -12.72 -5.07 -16.38
C SER A 290 -14.01 -5.82 -16.09
N ALA A 291 -14.05 -7.13 -16.26
CA ALA A 291 -15.25 -7.93 -15.96
C ALA A 291 -15.56 -7.97 -14.46
N VAL A 292 -14.54 -7.93 -13.62
CA VAL A 292 -14.70 -7.85 -12.15
C VAL A 292 -15.30 -6.49 -11.75
N ASP A 293 -14.77 -5.38 -12.30
CA ASP A 293 -15.35 -4.04 -12.11
C ASP A 293 -16.79 -3.95 -12.61
N ASP A 294 -17.05 -4.47 -13.84
CA ASP A 294 -18.36 -4.45 -14.46
C ASP A 294 -19.43 -5.17 -13.61
N ALA A 295 -19.06 -6.26 -12.94
CA ALA A 295 -19.98 -7.00 -12.08
C ALA A 295 -20.49 -6.15 -10.90
N ALA A 296 -19.58 -5.46 -10.19
CA ALA A 296 -19.94 -4.56 -9.10
C ALA A 296 -20.72 -3.35 -9.61
N ARG A 297 -20.23 -2.71 -10.67
CA ARG A 297 -20.81 -1.51 -11.28
C ARG A 297 -22.21 -1.76 -11.81
N LYS A 298 -22.42 -2.89 -12.47
CA LYS A 298 -23.74 -3.32 -12.95
C LYS A 298 -24.72 -3.49 -11.80
N HIS A 299 -24.30 -4.11 -10.70
CA HIS A 299 -25.16 -4.32 -9.53
C HIS A 299 -25.63 -2.98 -8.95
N ILE A 300 -24.72 -2.02 -8.77
CA ILE A 300 -25.02 -0.68 -8.27
C ILE A 300 -25.92 0.08 -9.26
N SER A 301 -25.68 -0.07 -10.57
CA SER A 301 -26.45 0.61 -11.61
C SER A 301 -27.89 0.11 -11.69
N VAL A 302 -28.11 -1.21 -11.57
CA VAL A 302 -29.46 -1.81 -11.54
C VAL A 302 -30.25 -1.33 -10.31
N ALA A 303 -29.59 -1.07 -9.20
CA ALA A 303 -30.20 -0.49 -8.00
C ALA A 303 -30.53 1.01 -8.14
N GLY A 304 -30.12 1.68 -9.23
CA GLY A 304 -30.39 3.07 -9.53
C GLY A 304 -29.31 4.06 -9.13
N TRP A 305 -28.17 3.58 -8.60
CA TRP A 305 -27.09 4.45 -8.07
C TRP A 305 -25.76 4.40 -8.84
N GLY A 306 -25.77 3.92 -10.10
CA GLY A 306 -24.55 3.79 -10.91
C GLY A 306 -23.74 5.09 -11.05
N HIS A 307 -24.40 6.22 -11.12
CA HIS A 307 -23.77 7.55 -11.19
C HIS A 307 -23.06 7.98 -9.89
N LEU A 308 -23.33 7.29 -8.78
CA LEU A 308 -22.72 7.55 -7.48
C LEU A 308 -21.49 6.67 -7.18
N PHE A 309 -21.18 5.71 -8.08
CA PHE A 309 -19.95 4.93 -8.02
C PHE A 309 -18.93 5.49 -9.04
N ASN A 310 -18.07 6.39 -8.60
CA ASN A 310 -17.28 7.28 -9.43
C ASN A 310 -15.76 7.03 -9.41
N HIS A 311 -15.31 5.86 -8.95
CA HIS A 311 -13.91 5.45 -8.94
C HIS A 311 -13.74 4.02 -9.48
N ALA A 312 -12.50 3.54 -9.62
CA ALA A 312 -12.18 2.16 -9.96
C ALA A 312 -12.63 1.21 -8.84
N LEU A 313 -12.95 -0.03 -9.17
CA LEU A 313 -13.34 -1.02 -8.16
C LEU A 313 -12.18 -1.41 -7.23
N GLY A 314 -10.93 -1.26 -7.66
CA GLY A 314 -9.79 -1.59 -6.83
C GLY A 314 -8.46 -1.49 -7.55
N HIS A 315 -7.39 -1.56 -6.78
CA HIS A 315 -6.00 -1.45 -7.21
C HIS A 315 -5.14 -2.51 -6.54
N GLN A 316 -3.88 -2.61 -6.93
CA GLN A 316 -2.93 -3.48 -6.25
C GLN A 316 -2.38 -2.81 -5.00
N THR A 317 -2.05 -3.60 -3.97
CA THR A 317 -1.52 -3.16 -2.69
C THR A 317 -0.52 -4.18 -2.13
N GLY A 318 0.12 -3.86 -1.03
CA GLY A 318 0.96 -4.76 -0.26
C GLY A 318 2.35 -4.21 0.01
N PHE A 319 3.10 -3.77 -0.99
CA PHE A 319 4.39 -3.09 -0.81
C PHE A 319 4.23 -1.57 -0.64
N ARG A 320 3.13 -1.02 -1.16
CA ARG A 320 2.67 0.34 -0.97
C ARG A 320 1.19 0.31 -0.62
N TYR A 321 0.69 1.44 -0.16
CA TYR A 321 -0.76 1.66 -0.05
C TYR A 321 -1.44 1.45 -1.41
N HIS A 322 -0.87 2.02 -2.49
CA HIS A 322 -1.23 1.74 -3.88
C HIS A 322 0.00 1.21 -4.63
N ASP A 323 0.07 -0.09 -4.87
CA ASP A 323 1.13 -0.67 -5.70
C ASP A 323 0.93 -0.29 -7.18
N PRO A 324 2.02 -0.11 -7.93
CA PRO A 324 1.92 0.10 -9.37
C PRO A 324 1.43 -1.18 -10.06
N GLY A 325 0.60 -0.99 -11.09
CA GLY A 325 0.10 -2.10 -11.90
C GLY A 325 -1.30 -1.84 -12.46
N PRO A 326 -1.89 -2.82 -13.16
CA PRO A 326 -3.24 -2.71 -13.68
C PRO A 326 -4.25 -2.70 -12.51
N VAL A 327 -5.37 -1.97 -12.71
CA VAL A 327 -6.43 -1.78 -11.73
C VAL A 327 -7.72 -2.46 -12.17
N LEU A 328 -8.60 -2.78 -11.21
CA LEU A 328 -9.97 -3.21 -11.47
C LEU A 328 -10.79 -1.99 -11.86
N SER A 329 -10.94 -1.73 -13.16
CA SER A 329 -11.63 -0.54 -13.66
C SER A 329 -12.29 -0.82 -15.00
N PRO A 330 -13.26 0.03 -15.42
CA PRO A 330 -13.86 -0.07 -16.75
C PRO A 330 -12.78 -0.01 -17.83
N GLY A 331 -12.83 -0.93 -18.79
CA GLY A 331 -11.88 -0.98 -19.91
C GLY A 331 -10.46 -1.42 -19.56
N SER A 332 -10.18 -1.87 -18.33
CA SER A 332 -8.88 -2.44 -17.98
C SER A 332 -8.54 -3.64 -18.86
N ALA A 333 -7.36 -3.64 -19.46
CA ALA A 333 -6.84 -4.78 -20.23
C ALA A 333 -6.15 -5.84 -19.34
N GLY A 334 -6.10 -5.61 -18.03
CA GLY A 334 -5.46 -6.50 -17.06
C GLY A 334 -6.18 -7.84 -16.93
N ILE A 335 -5.39 -8.89 -16.70
CA ILE A 335 -5.88 -10.23 -16.40
C ILE A 335 -5.35 -10.63 -15.03
N LEU A 336 -6.23 -11.14 -14.17
CA LEU A 336 -5.85 -11.63 -12.85
C LEU A 336 -4.93 -12.85 -12.96
N LYS A 337 -3.88 -12.86 -12.16
CA LYS A 337 -2.90 -13.95 -12.09
C LYS A 337 -2.63 -14.31 -10.64
N GLU A 338 -2.25 -15.57 -10.41
CA GLU A 338 -1.81 -16.05 -9.09
C GLU A 338 -0.72 -15.16 -8.51
N GLY A 339 -0.78 -14.89 -7.21
CA GLY A 339 0.15 -14.02 -6.48
C GLY A 339 -0.19 -12.53 -6.52
N MET A 340 -1.18 -12.11 -7.32
CA MET A 340 -1.66 -10.73 -7.28
C MET A 340 -2.48 -10.47 -6.01
N LEU A 341 -2.25 -9.33 -5.38
CA LEU A 341 -3.03 -8.83 -4.24
C LEU A 341 -3.69 -7.51 -4.64
N LEU A 342 -5.02 -7.45 -4.56
CA LEU A 342 -5.81 -6.30 -4.97
C LEU A 342 -6.83 -5.92 -3.90
N THR A 343 -7.25 -4.66 -3.89
CA THR A 343 -8.45 -4.20 -3.18
C THR A 343 -9.69 -4.52 -4.00
N VAL A 344 -10.83 -4.71 -3.32
CA VAL A 344 -12.18 -4.78 -3.93
C VAL A 344 -13.10 -3.90 -3.11
N GLU A 345 -13.37 -2.69 -3.61
CA GLU A 345 -13.86 -1.55 -2.83
C GLU A 345 -15.03 -0.79 -3.48
N PRO A 346 -16.13 -1.43 -3.87
CA PRO A 346 -17.27 -0.68 -4.42
C PRO A 346 -17.83 0.31 -3.40
N GLY A 347 -18.34 1.44 -3.90
CA GLY A 347 -18.91 2.47 -3.04
C GLY A 347 -20.06 3.24 -3.68
N ILE A 348 -20.91 3.83 -2.85
CA ILE A 348 -22.00 4.73 -3.22
C ILE A 348 -21.90 5.98 -2.37
N TYR A 349 -21.80 7.15 -2.98
CA TYR A 349 -21.59 8.42 -2.29
C TYR A 349 -22.41 9.54 -2.93
N GLY A 350 -23.12 10.32 -2.13
CA GLY A 350 -23.81 11.48 -2.67
C GLY A 350 -24.61 12.26 -1.64
N PRO A 351 -24.75 13.59 -1.84
CA PRO A 351 -25.66 14.41 -1.05
C PRO A 351 -27.11 13.94 -1.13
N GLU A 352 -27.51 13.37 -2.27
CA GLU A 352 -28.85 12.87 -2.52
C GLU A 352 -29.22 11.62 -1.68
N VAL A 353 -28.21 10.88 -1.22
CA VAL A 353 -28.38 9.77 -0.27
C VAL A 353 -27.98 10.16 1.16
N GLY A 354 -27.47 11.39 1.34
CA GLY A 354 -27.06 11.94 2.64
C GLY A 354 -25.95 11.15 3.34
N ALA A 355 -25.18 10.36 2.58
CA ALA A 355 -24.20 9.42 3.12
C ALA A 355 -23.12 9.03 2.10
N GLY A 356 -22.12 8.30 2.57
CA GLY A 356 -21.21 7.51 1.78
C GLY A 356 -21.05 6.13 2.39
N VAL A 357 -20.98 5.12 1.54
CA VAL A 357 -20.71 3.72 1.91
C VAL A 357 -19.63 3.18 1.02
N ARG A 358 -18.62 2.60 1.63
CA ARG A 358 -17.63 1.71 0.98
C ARG A 358 -17.40 0.51 1.87
N ILE A 359 -17.25 -0.64 1.26
CA ILE A 359 -16.80 -1.88 1.91
C ILE A 359 -15.66 -2.40 1.05
N GLU A 360 -14.51 -2.56 1.65
CA GLU A 360 -13.27 -2.90 0.94
C GLU A 360 -12.55 -4.03 1.64
N ASP A 361 -12.07 -4.97 0.85
CA ASP A 361 -11.26 -6.09 1.30
C ASP A 361 -10.03 -6.27 0.42
N ASN A 362 -8.96 -6.80 1.01
CA ASN A 362 -7.78 -7.23 0.28
C ASN A 362 -7.90 -8.69 -0.13
N VAL A 363 -7.73 -8.93 -1.43
CA VAL A 363 -7.99 -10.20 -2.11
C VAL A 363 -6.71 -10.71 -2.76
N LEU A 364 -6.18 -11.81 -2.25
CA LEU A 364 -5.06 -12.52 -2.83
C LEU A 364 -5.57 -13.51 -3.87
N ILE A 365 -5.09 -13.41 -5.10
CA ILE A 365 -5.39 -14.40 -6.15
C ILE A 365 -4.54 -15.64 -5.91
N THR A 366 -5.20 -16.76 -5.69
CA THR A 366 -4.60 -18.08 -5.49
C THR A 366 -4.67 -18.91 -6.78
N LYS A 367 -4.03 -20.06 -6.79
CA LYS A 367 -4.03 -20.98 -7.95
C LYS A 367 -5.43 -21.32 -8.47
N ASN A 368 -6.42 -21.46 -7.59
CA ASN A 368 -7.76 -21.96 -7.95
C ASN A 368 -8.90 -20.97 -7.68
N GLY A 369 -8.59 -19.73 -7.28
CA GLY A 369 -9.59 -18.74 -6.91
C GLY A 369 -8.96 -17.57 -6.18
N TYR A 370 -9.46 -17.26 -4.99
CA TYR A 370 -8.92 -16.19 -4.16
C TYR A 370 -8.97 -16.53 -2.66
N GLU A 371 -8.19 -15.77 -1.87
CA GLU A 371 -8.24 -15.74 -0.42
C GLU A 371 -8.51 -14.29 0.02
N LEU A 372 -9.46 -14.10 0.95
CA LEU A 372 -9.64 -12.81 1.62
C LEU A 372 -8.61 -12.71 2.75
N LEU A 373 -7.71 -11.70 2.69
CA LEU A 373 -6.76 -11.43 3.75
C LEU A 373 -7.38 -10.61 4.88
N SER A 374 -8.49 -9.92 4.61
CA SER A 374 -9.28 -9.11 5.52
C SER A 374 -10.50 -9.86 6.08
N ASP A 375 -10.33 -11.12 6.47
CA ASP A 375 -11.39 -11.94 7.05
C ASP A 375 -11.73 -11.48 8.49
N TYR A 376 -12.34 -10.30 8.59
CA TYR A 376 -12.92 -9.71 9.78
C TYR A 376 -14.22 -8.97 9.40
N PRO A 377 -15.12 -8.67 10.37
CA PRO A 377 -16.46 -8.19 10.04
C PRO A 377 -16.47 -7.07 9.02
N ALA A 378 -17.21 -7.27 7.93
CA ALA A 378 -17.36 -6.29 6.84
C ALA A 378 -18.08 -5.00 7.28
N GLY A 379 -18.62 -5.00 8.48
CA GLY A 379 -19.46 -3.95 9.04
C GLY A 379 -20.90 -4.41 9.22
N GLY A 380 -21.57 -3.73 10.12
CA GLY A 380 -22.97 -3.96 10.41
C GLY A 380 -23.64 -2.64 10.79
N LEU A 381 -24.85 -2.47 10.33
CA LEU A 381 -25.70 -1.40 10.83
C LEU A 381 -26.15 -1.83 12.23
N THR A 382 -26.00 -0.95 13.24
CA THR A 382 -26.35 -1.26 14.62
C THR A 382 -27.80 -1.68 14.73
N GLY A 383 -28.03 -2.93 15.13
CA GLY A 383 -29.36 -3.48 15.41
C GLY A 383 -29.67 -4.82 14.75
N ASN A 384 -29.00 -5.26 13.68
CA ASN A 384 -29.40 -6.45 12.94
C ASN A 384 -28.32 -7.44 12.48
N ASP A 385 -27.03 -7.13 12.52
CA ASP A 385 -26.01 -7.98 11.87
C ASP A 385 -24.95 -8.54 12.85
N ASN A 386 -25.41 -9.22 13.92
CA ASN A 386 -24.66 -10.26 14.61
C ASN A 386 -25.16 -11.65 14.15
N LYS A 387 -25.15 -11.91 12.85
CA LYS A 387 -25.40 -13.27 12.32
C LYS A 387 -24.50 -13.56 11.14
#